data_94b2684c24880ca1dea85097ee5423ae
#
_entry.id   94b2684c24880ca1dea85097ee5423ae
#
_cell.length_a   1.000
_cell.length_b   1.000
_cell.length_c   1.000
_cell.angle_alpha   90.00
_cell.angle_beta   90.00
_cell.angle_gamma   90.00
#
_symmetry.space_group_name_H-M   'P 1'
#
loop_
_entity.id
_entity.type
_entity.pdbx_description
1 polymer ?
#
loop_
_entity_poly.entity_id
_entity_poly.type
_entity_poly.pdbx_seq_one_letter_code
_entity_poly.pdbx_strand_id
1 'polypeptide(L)'
;VELGIQPLLKAYIDTIMSAGKTFKYTPEGPEGLMKGKKAIHIHGMGGFYSQAIGMEHSDSYVKGALKFVGIEVVPTIFVEGIDYDPTKEEEIVAAAIEKAKVVARTF
;
A
#
# COMPACT_ATOMS: atom_id res chain seq x y z
N VAL A 1 3.76 14.70 -0.48
CA VAL A 1 3.15 13.44 -0.04
C VAL A 1 2.63 12.58 -1.18
N GLU A 2 2.30 13.16 -2.32
CA GLU A 2 1.78 12.40 -3.45
C GLU A 2 2.74 11.32 -3.94
N LEU A 3 4.03 11.60 -3.92
CA LEU A 3 5.05 10.67 -4.42
C LEU A 3 5.52 9.68 -3.35
N GLY A 4 5.23 9.93 -2.10
CA GLY A 4 5.63 9.09 -0.98
C GLY A 4 4.50 8.87 0.01
N ILE A 5 4.83 8.69 1.27
CA ILE A 5 3.85 8.51 2.34
C ILE A 5 3.98 9.61 3.39
N GLN A 6 2.91 9.82 4.14
CA GLN A 6 2.93 10.80 5.22
C GLN A 6 3.89 10.39 6.34
N PRO A 7 4.53 11.37 7.02
CA PRO A 7 5.45 11.05 8.11
C PRO A 7 4.85 10.20 9.22
N LEU A 8 3.59 10.41 9.57
CA LEU A 8 2.92 9.61 10.59
C LEU A 8 2.77 8.14 10.19
N LEU A 9 2.48 7.88 8.92
CA LEU A 9 2.39 6.51 8.42
C LEU A 9 3.77 5.85 8.45
N LYS A 10 4.82 6.57 8.04
CA LYS A 10 6.20 6.07 8.09
C LYS A 10 6.59 5.74 9.53
N ALA A 11 6.28 6.64 10.47
CA ALA A 11 6.57 6.42 11.88
C ALA A 11 5.85 5.18 12.42
N TYR A 12 4.59 4.99 12.05
CA TYR A 12 3.83 3.80 12.43
C TYR A 12 4.47 2.53 11.88
N ILE A 13 4.81 2.52 10.59
CA ILE A 13 5.46 1.36 9.97
C ILE A 13 6.77 1.03 10.69
N ASP A 14 7.56 2.04 11.03
CA ASP A 14 8.82 1.84 11.75
C ASP A 14 8.59 1.19 13.13
N THR A 15 7.47 1.49 13.80
CA THR A 15 7.18 0.88 15.10
C THR A 15 6.83 -0.60 15.02
N ILE A 16 6.28 -1.05 13.90
CA ILE A 16 5.93 -2.46 13.74
C ILE A 16 7.08 -3.32 13.19
N MET A 17 8.16 -2.70 12.75
CA MET A 17 9.35 -3.39 12.27
C MET A 17 10.25 -3.72 13.47
N SER A 18 10.03 -4.88 14.08
CA SER A 18 10.70 -5.26 15.32
C SER A 18 11.36 -6.63 15.17
N ALA A 19 12.69 -6.65 15.18
CA ALA A 19 13.46 -7.89 15.09
C ALA A 19 13.12 -8.83 16.24
N GLY A 20 12.83 -10.09 15.92
CA GLY A 20 12.42 -11.09 16.90
C GLY A 20 10.93 -11.12 17.18
N LYS A 21 10.16 -10.13 16.73
CA LYS A 21 8.70 -10.06 16.90
C LYS A 21 7.94 -10.12 15.60
N THR A 22 8.26 -9.25 14.64
CA THR A 22 7.57 -9.23 13.35
C THR A 22 8.40 -9.82 12.23
N PHE A 23 9.70 -9.91 12.41
CA PHE A 23 10.61 -10.60 11.50
C PHE A 23 11.82 -11.13 12.27
N LYS A 24 12.57 -12.04 11.66
CA LYS A 24 13.83 -12.53 12.23
C LYS A 24 14.85 -12.74 11.13
N TYR A 25 16.13 -12.75 11.53
CA TYR A 25 17.20 -13.09 10.61
C TYR A 25 17.49 -14.58 10.69
N THR A 26 17.64 -15.21 9.52
CA THR A 26 18.00 -16.63 9.41
C THR A 26 19.27 -16.76 8.57
N PRO A 27 19.93 -17.93 8.55
CA PRO A 27 21.08 -18.14 7.67
C PRO A 27 20.76 -17.91 6.19
N GLU A 28 19.51 -18.10 5.78
CA GLU A 28 19.03 -17.86 4.42
C GLU A 28 18.59 -16.41 4.18
N GLY A 29 18.59 -15.56 5.21
CA GLY A 29 18.19 -14.18 5.12
C GLY A 29 17.00 -13.84 6.05
N PRO A 30 16.42 -12.63 5.94
CA PRO A 30 15.29 -12.24 6.78
C PRO A 30 14.05 -13.10 6.51
N GLU A 31 13.31 -13.39 7.57
CA GLU A 31 12.04 -14.12 7.49
C GLU A 31 10.95 -13.32 8.21
N GLY A 32 9.82 -13.10 7.54
CA GLY A 32 8.66 -12.46 8.16
C GLY A 32 7.91 -13.41 9.07
N LEU A 33 7.47 -12.91 10.22
CA LEU A 33 6.79 -13.70 11.25
C LEU A 33 5.28 -13.49 11.29
N MET A 34 4.76 -12.48 10.57
CA MET A 34 3.33 -12.13 10.60
C MET A 34 2.53 -12.90 9.54
N LYS A 35 2.75 -14.20 9.46
CA LYS A 35 2.08 -15.07 8.49
C LYS A 35 0.59 -15.25 8.82
N GLY A 36 -0.21 -15.50 7.78
CA GLY A 36 -1.65 -15.68 7.93
C GLY A 36 -2.45 -14.39 7.96
N LYS A 37 -1.80 -13.24 7.81
CA LYS A 37 -2.45 -11.94 7.77
C LYS A 37 -2.47 -11.40 6.35
N LYS A 38 -3.50 -10.63 6.04
CA LYS A 38 -3.64 -9.96 4.73
C LYS A 38 -3.73 -8.47 4.93
N ALA A 39 -3.26 -7.73 3.95
CA ALA A 39 -3.36 -6.27 3.92
C ALA A 39 -3.69 -5.79 2.52
N ILE A 40 -4.35 -4.65 2.46
CA ILE A 40 -4.58 -3.93 1.21
C ILE A 40 -4.18 -2.47 1.42
N HIS A 41 -3.52 -1.91 0.42
CA HIS A 41 -3.18 -0.50 0.39
C HIS A 41 -4.17 0.21 -0.52
N ILE A 42 -4.83 1.23 0.00
CA ILE A 42 -5.72 2.09 -0.78
C ILE A 42 -5.09 3.47 -0.75
N HIS A 43 -4.71 3.98 -1.92
CA HIS A 43 -3.92 5.20 -2.00
C HIS A 43 -4.58 6.21 -2.94
N GLY A 44 -4.81 7.43 -2.40
CA GLY A 44 -5.33 8.54 -3.18
C GLY A 44 -4.21 9.44 -3.68
N MET A 45 -4.27 9.80 -4.95
CA MET A 45 -3.30 10.70 -5.58
C MET A 45 -4.04 11.65 -6.52
N GLY A 46 -3.61 12.93 -6.52
CA GLY A 46 -4.19 13.90 -7.46
C GLY A 46 -3.78 13.66 -8.90
N GLY A 47 -2.56 13.17 -9.14
CA GLY A 47 -2.05 12.84 -10.45
C GLY A 47 -2.07 11.35 -10.74
N PHE A 48 -1.56 10.97 -11.92
CA PHE A 48 -1.44 9.57 -12.35
C PHE A 48 0.00 9.10 -12.17
N TYR A 49 0.37 8.71 -10.95
CA TYR A 49 1.74 8.33 -10.62
C TYR A 49 1.96 6.83 -10.49
N SER A 50 0.90 6.02 -10.43
CA SER A 50 1.02 4.57 -10.21
C SER A 50 1.80 3.86 -11.31
N GLN A 51 1.78 4.39 -12.54
CA GLN A 51 2.47 3.82 -13.69
C GLN A 51 3.71 4.64 -14.09
N ALA A 52 4.00 5.74 -13.39
CA ALA A 52 5.12 6.60 -13.74
C ALA A 52 6.42 6.08 -13.13
N ILE A 53 7.42 5.80 -13.99
CA ILE A 53 8.72 5.31 -13.55
C ILE A 53 9.43 6.38 -12.72
N GLY A 54 9.86 6.00 -11.50
CA GLY A 54 10.57 6.91 -10.61
C GLY A 54 9.71 7.92 -9.88
N MET A 55 8.40 7.88 -10.06
CA MET A 55 7.47 8.82 -9.44
C MET A 55 6.61 8.17 -8.35
N GLU A 56 6.52 6.85 -8.34
CA GLU A 56 5.74 6.13 -7.34
C GLU A 56 6.66 5.62 -6.23
N HIS A 57 6.49 6.15 -5.01
CA HIS A 57 7.31 5.78 -3.85
C HIS A 57 6.47 5.41 -2.63
N SER A 58 5.13 5.46 -2.73
CA SER A 58 4.25 5.14 -1.62
C SER A 58 3.86 3.66 -1.60
N ASP A 59 3.30 3.16 -2.69
CA ASP A 59 2.81 1.80 -2.78
C ASP A 59 3.94 0.78 -2.67
N SER A 60 5.03 1.00 -3.39
CA SER A 60 6.19 0.12 -3.34
C SER A 60 6.79 0.06 -1.93
N TYR A 61 6.85 1.19 -1.22
CA TYR A 61 7.36 1.23 0.15
C TYR A 61 6.45 0.47 1.10
N VAL A 62 5.14 0.77 1.10
CA VAL A 62 4.17 0.14 2.00
C VAL A 62 4.11 -1.36 1.77
N LYS A 63 3.99 -1.78 0.51
CA LYS A 63 3.98 -3.22 0.17
C LYS A 63 5.27 -3.91 0.57
N GLY A 64 6.41 -3.27 0.30
CA GLY A 64 7.70 -3.84 0.66
C GLY A 64 7.83 -4.06 2.16
N ALA A 65 7.44 -3.09 2.98
CA ALA A 65 7.48 -3.21 4.42
C ALA A 65 6.56 -4.30 4.94
N LEU A 66 5.32 -4.36 4.45
CA LEU A 66 4.35 -5.38 4.89
C LEU A 66 4.78 -6.79 4.47
N LYS A 67 5.26 -6.95 3.25
CA LYS A 67 5.78 -8.25 2.79
C LYS A 67 7.01 -8.69 3.56
N PHE A 68 7.86 -7.75 3.94
CA PHE A 68 9.07 -8.07 4.70
C PHE A 68 8.72 -8.74 6.04
N VAL A 69 7.64 -8.32 6.69
CA VAL A 69 7.20 -8.94 7.95
C VAL A 69 6.27 -10.14 7.74
N GLY A 70 6.05 -10.58 6.50
CA GLY A 70 5.32 -11.82 6.21
C GLY A 70 3.84 -11.66 5.93
N ILE A 71 3.34 -10.44 5.81
CA ILE A 71 1.93 -10.17 5.49
C ILE A 71 1.70 -10.34 4.00
N GLU A 72 0.62 -11.04 3.62
CA GLU A 72 0.18 -11.12 2.24
C GLU A 72 -0.47 -9.80 1.84
N VAL A 73 0.04 -9.15 0.80
CA VAL A 73 -0.50 -7.87 0.33
C VAL A 73 -1.23 -8.10 -0.99
N VAL A 74 -2.53 -7.83 -1.00
CA VAL A 74 -3.33 -7.93 -2.23
C VAL A 74 -3.08 -6.69 -3.11
N PRO A 75 -3.45 -6.73 -4.41
CA PRO A 75 -3.21 -5.60 -5.30
C PRO A 75 -3.81 -4.30 -4.77
N THR A 76 -3.04 -3.22 -4.90
CA THR A 76 -3.42 -1.89 -4.40
C THR A 76 -4.58 -1.30 -5.19
N ILE A 77 -5.44 -0.58 -4.50
CA ILE A 77 -6.48 0.23 -5.13
C ILE A 77 -5.98 1.67 -5.15
N PHE A 78 -5.80 2.22 -6.36
CA PHE A 78 -5.41 3.60 -6.55
C PHE A 78 -6.64 4.46 -6.85
N VAL A 79 -6.75 5.59 -6.15
CA VAL A 79 -7.75 6.63 -6.42
C VAL A 79 -6.96 7.82 -6.94
N GLU A 80 -6.79 7.89 -8.26
CA GLU A 80 -5.87 8.85 -8.86
C GLU A 80 -6.48 9.63 -10.01
N GLY A 81 -5.87 10.77 -10.33
CA GLY A 81 -6.24 11.59 -11.47
C GLY A 81 -7.28 12.66 -11.19
N ILE A 82 -7.68 12.87 -9.93
CA ILE A 82 -8.71 13.86 -9.59
C ILE A 82 -8.26 15.28 -9.98
N ASP A 83 -6.99 15.61 -9.80
CA ASP A 83 -6.47 16.93 -10.12
C ASP A 83 -6.37 17.19 -11.62
N TYR A 84 -6.33 16.14 -12.45
CA TYR A 84 -6.34 16.30 -13.91
C TYR A 84 -7.69 16.72 -14.44
N ASP A 85 -8.74 16.20 -13.85
CA ASP A 85 -10.11 16.53 -14.24
C ASP A 85 -11.03 16.41 -13.02
N PRO A 86 -11.16 17.51 -12.23
CA PRO A 86 -12.00 17.49 -11.04
C PRO A 86 -13.48 17.16 -11.30
N THR A 87 -13.94 17.35 -12.54
CA THR A 87 -15.34 17.00 -12.87
C THR A 87 -15.61 15.51 -12.86
N LYS A 88 -14.53 14.70 -12.90
CA LYS A 88 -14.64 13.23 -12.87
C LYS A 88 -14.43 12.64 -11.48
N GLU A 89 -14.35 13.46 -10.44
CA GLU A 89 -14.11 12.99 -9.08
C GLU A 89 -15.09 11.90 -8.66
N GLU A 90 -16.39 12.11 -8.89
CA GLU A 90 -17.41 11.13 -8.51
C GLU A 90 -17.21 9.80 -9.24
N GLU A 91 -16.89 9.84 -10.53
CA GLU A 91 -16.62 8.63 -11.31
C GLU A 91 -15.41 7.89 -10.81
N ILE A 92 -14.33 8.62 -10.50
CA ILE A 92 -13.07 8.04 -10.01
C ILE A 92 -13.30 7.35 -8.66
N VAL A 93 -13.99 8.03 -7.75
CA VAL A 93 -14.29 7.48 -6.43
C VAL A 93 -15.22 6.28 -6.53
N ALA A 94 -16.26 6.36 -7.37
CA ALA A 94 -17.20 5.26 -7.57
C ALA A 94 -16.50 4.01 -8.12
N ALA A 95 -15.59 4.18 -9.08
CA ALA A 95 -14.82 3.07 -9.65
C ALA A 95 -13.92 2.42 -8.59
N ALA A 96 -13.30 3.21 -7.73
CA ALA A 96 -12.46 2.70 -6.64
C ALA A 96 -13.30 1.93 -5.61
N ILE A 97 -14.50 2.42 -5.29
CA ILE A 97 -15.43 1.74 -4.38
C ILE A 97 -15.85 0.39 -4.95
N GLU A 98 -16.15 0.30 -6.24
CA GLU A 98 -16.49 -0.97 -6.87
C GLU A 98 -15.33 -1.97 -6.82
N LYS A 99 -14.11 -1.52 -7.05
CA LYS A 99 -12.93 -2.38 -6.89
C LYS A 99 -12.79 -2.87 -5.45
N ALA A 100 -13.02 -1.99 -4.48
CA ALA A 100 -12.95 -2.35 -3.07
C ALA A 100 -14.00 -3.41 -2.70
N LYS A 101 -15.21 -3.30 -3.23
CA LYS A 101 -16.27 -4.29 -3.02
C LYS A 101 -15.88 -5.67 -3.57
N VAL A 102 -15.29 -5.70 -4.75
CA VAL A 102 -14.83 -6.96 -5.35
C VAL A 102 -13.73 -7.60 -4.50
N VAL A 103 -12.76 -6.82 -4.06
CA VAL A 103 -11.68 -7.33 -3.20
C VAL A 103 -12.22 -7.81 -1.85
N ALA A 104 -13.17 -7.08 -1.27
CA ALA A 104 -13.74 -7.43 0.04
C ALA A 104 -14.43 -8.80 0.05
N ARG A 105 -14.96 -9.24 -1.08
CA ARG A 105 -15.65 -10.55 -1.17
C ARG A 105 -14.71 -11.72 -0.93
N THR A 106 -13.43 -11.56 -1.22
CA THR A 106 -12.43 -12.64 -1.09
C THR A 106 -11.33 -12.30 -0.09
N PHE A 107 -11.42 -11.11 0.53
CA PHE A 107 -10.41 -10.70 1.50
C PHE A 107 -10.54 -11.46 2.82
#